data_0d89ccd9f7e08a4a2f6ba31f0a764f49
#
_entry.id   0d89ccd9f7e08a4a2f6ba31f0a764f49
#
_cell.length_a   1.000
_cell.length_b   1.000
_cell.length_c   1.000
_cell.angle_alpha   90.00
_cell.angle_beta   90.00
_cell.angle_gamma   90.00
#
_symmetry.space_group_name_H-M   'P 1'
#
loop_
_entity.id
_entity.type
_entity.pdbx_description
1 polymer ?
#
loop_
_entity_poly.entity_id
_entity_poly.type
_entity_poly.pdbx_seq_one_letter_code
_entity_poly.pdbx_strand_id
1 'polypeptide(L)'
;MAFRGIILQQQLLLGLLILTATTTSQSHSSCINRCGSVSIPYPFGTRDGCYLDKSFLITCNHTFEPPRPFLRRSNIIVRDISLDGELRVSTFIARDCYNKSGTSVIRKRSGSVLNLSKFPISYTKNKFTALGCDTYVIIKGRAQGQNYTTGCISLCDSIESVNDGSCSGIGCCQTSIPEGVANFSVSLGSFNNHSAVLDFNPCSFGFVVEEKEYKFSPSDLKNLENIESVPVVLDWAVGNETCEVAKRNSKSFACKAENSTCYASNNGPGYRCNCSSGFRGNPYLLYGCVGTNIYFYYNPFFIWLNLVCCIFIYMLIEYLVMGCIVFQMLMSAKIQTPAPKNAIISLGVSIAIVQKGTKAMG
;
A
#
# COMPACT_ATOMS: atom_id res chain seq x y z
N MET A 1 4.93 -12.57 60.72
CA MET A 1 4.26 -11.54 59.87
C MET A 1 5.22 -10.82 58.90
N ALA A 2 6.53 -10.74 59.15
CA ALA A 2 7.49 -10.03 58.29
C ALA A 2 7.71 -10.70 56.89
N PHE A 3 7.68 -12.02 56.81
CA PHE A 3 7.95 -12.75 55.56
C PHE A 3 6.87 -12.54 54.46
N ARG A 4 5.60 -12.34 54.85
CA ARG A 4 4.51 -12.05 53.87
C ARG A 4 4.61 -10.64 53.28
N GLY A 5 5.14 -9.67 54.00
CA GLY A 5 5.33 -8.31 53.50
C GLY A 5 6.40 -8.22 52.39
N ILE A 6 7.50 -8.97 52.53
CA ILE A 6 8.62 -8.96 51.60
C ILE A 6 8.20 -9.59 50.26
N ILE A 7 7.42 -10.68 50.27
CA ILE A 7 6.92 -11.33 49.03
C ILE A 7 5.94 -10.41 48.28
N LEU A 8 5.04 -9.73 48.99
CA LEU A 8 4.12 -8.78 48.35
C LEU A 8 4.85 -7.58 47.73
N GLN A 9 5.91 -7.07 48.41
CA GLN A 9 6.70 -5.96 47.91
C GLN A 9 7.54 -6.34 46.68
N GLN A 10 8.09 -7.56 46.63
CA GLN A 10 8.77 -8.08 45.43
C GLN A 10 7.80 -8.29 44.25
N GLN A 11 6.57 -8.78 44.48
CA GLN A 11 5.58 -8.96 43.44
C GLN A 11 5.07 -7.62 42.89
N LEU A 12 4.92 -6.59 43.74
CA LEU A 12 4.56 -5.24 43.31
C LEU A 12 5.68 -4.59 42.48
N LEU A 13 6.95 -4.78 42.87
CA LEU A 13 8.10 -4.31 42.09
C LEU A 13 8.23 -5.02 40.73
N LEU A 14 7.99 -6.32 40.68
CA LEU A 14 7.99 -7.10 39.42
C LEU A 14 6.82 -6.68 38.49
N GLY A 15 5.64 -6.44 39.05
CA GLY A 15 4.47 -5.93 38.32
C GLY A 15 4.71 -4.51 37.78
N LEU A 16 5.38 -3.64 38.54
CA LEU A 16 5.74 -2.28 38.09
C LEU A 16 6.81 -2.30 36.98
N LEU A 17 7.78 -3.21 37.04
CA LEU A 17 8.80 -3.40 36.00
C LEU A 17 8.20 -3.92 34.68
N ILE A 18 7.18 -4.77 34.72
CA ILE A 18 6.48 -5.27 33.53
C ILE A 18 5.62 -4.15 32.91
N LEU A 19 5.01 -3.29 33.71
CA LEU A 19 4.23 -2.14 33.21
C LEU A 19 5.07 -1.03 32.57
N THR A 20 6.35 -0.89 32.94
CA THR A 20 7.26 0.09 32.34
C THR A 20 7.93 -0.40 31.05
N ALA A 21 7.81 -1.68 30.72
CA ALA A 21 8.36 -2.26 29.49
C ALA A 21 7.43 -2.10 28.25
N THR A 22 6.30 -1.40 28.38
CA THR A 22 5.61 -0.86 27.22
C THR A 22 6.41 0.32 26.69
N THR A 23 7.53 0.03 26.02
CA THR A 23 8.21 1.00 25.19
C THR A 23 7.19 1.52 24.18
N THR A 24 6.74 2.74 24.42
CA THR A 24 6.06 3.54 23.42
C THR A 24 6.98 3.58 22.20
N SER A 25 6.69 2.75 21.20
CA SER A 25 7.14 3.04 19.85
C SER A 25 6.57 4.43 19.58
N GLN A 26 7.41 5.46 19.58
CA GLN A 26 7.06 6.74 19.01
C GLN A 26 6.84 6.48 17.49
N SER A 27 5.71 5.86 17.17
CA SER A 27 5.10 6.05 15.86
C SER A 27 4.89 7.56 15.74
N HIS A 28 5.17 8.14 14.61
CA HIS A 28 4.65 9.44 14.21
C HIS A 28 3.11 9.31 14.24
N SER A 29 2.53 9.28 15.44
CA SER A 29 1.13 8.93 15.73
C SER A 29 0.11 9.90 15.12
N SER A 30 0.59 10.88 14.36
CA SER A 30 -0.20 11.89 13.69
C SER A 30 -0.19 11.76 12.15
N CYS A 31 0.61 10.86 11.55
CA CYS A 31 0.69 10.73 10.10
C CYS A 31 -0.38 9.76 9.57
N ILE A 32 -1.19 10.24 8.62
CA ILE A 32 -2.16 9.41 7.91
C ILE A 32 -1.38 8.53 6.92
N ASN A 33 -1.47 7.22 7.09
CA ASN A 33 -0.77 6.21 6.30
C ASN A 33 -1.66 5.56 5.23
N ARG A 34 -2.85 6.11 4.97
CA ARG A 34 -3.82 5.61 3.98
C ARG A 34 -4.59 6.74 3.32
N CYS A 35 -4.97 6.55 2.05
CA CYS A 35 -5.92 7.40 1.34
C CYS A 35 -6.86 6.50 0.52
N GLY A 36 -8.11 6.40 0.91
CA GLY A 36 -9.03 5.40 0.39
C GLY A 36 -8.49 3.98 0.63
N SER A 37 -8.40 3.19 -0.41
CA SER A 37 -7.83 1.83 -0.36
C SER A 37 -6.30 1.79 -0.38
N VAL A 38 -5.61 2.89 -0.76
CA VAL A 38 -4.17 2.92 -0.98
C VAL A 38 -3.42 3.15 0.33
N SER A 39 -2.46 2.27 0.64
CA SER A 39 -1.49 2.45 1.72
C SER A 39 -0.41 3.46 1.29
N ILE A 40 -0.03 4.35 2.21
CA ILE A 40 0.99 5.39 1.97
C ILE A 40 2.12 5.20 2.99
N PRO A 41 3.05 4.28 2.73
CA PRO A 41 4.18 4.05 3.62
C PRO A 41 5.20 5.19 3.50
N TYR A 42 5.84 5.58 4.61
CA TYR A 42 7.04 6.40 4.54
C TYR A 42 8.10 5.70 3.65
N PRO A 43 8.81 6.37 2.74
CA PRO A 43 9.07 7.82 2.66
C PRO A 43 7.95 8.68 2.05
N PHE A 44 6.85 8.11 1.58
CA PHE A 44 5.67 8.86 1.14
C PHE A 44 4.82 9.32 2.34
N GLY A 45 4.05 10.39 2.14
CA GLY A 45 3.16 10.91 3.15
C GLY A 45 2.20 11.98 2.62
N THR A 46 1.18 12.32 3.42
CA THR A 46 0.09 13.22 2.99
C THR A 46 0.24 14.66 3.48
N ARG A 47 1.18 14.94 4.38
CA ARG A 47 1.40 16.28 4.97
C ARG A 47 2.84 16.48 5.39
N ASP A 48 3.21 17.72 5.63
CA ASP A 48 4.54 18.11 6.09
C ASP A 48 4.94 17.36 7.37
N GLY A 49 6.18 16.88 7.40
CA GLY A 49 6.71 16.04 8.47
C GLY A 49 6.38 14.55 8.36
N CYS A 50 5.48 14.14 7.45
CA CYS A 50 5.11 12.75 7.22
C CYS A 50 5.72 12.13 5.95
N TYR A 51 6.41 12.91 5.13
CA TYR A 51 7.15 12.44 3.97
C TYR A 51 8.62 12.87 4.03
N LEU A 52 9.48 12.17 3.30
CA LEU A 52 10.93 12.44 3.30
C LEU A 52 11.27 13.80 2.69
N ASP A 53 10.75 14.09 1.51
CA ASP A 53 10.83 15.38 0.82
C ASP A 53 9.59 15.60 -0.05
N LYS A 54 9.43 16.80 -0.61
CA LYS A 54 8.24 17.21 -1.39
C LYS A 54 7.95 16.35 -2.62
N SER A 55 8.91 15.56 -3.12
CA SER A 55 8.66 14.63 -4.22
C SER A 55 7.84 13.43 -3.79
N PHE A 56 7.90 13.06 -2.51
CA PHE A 56 7.14 11.95 -1.91
C PHE A 56 5.77 12.37 -1.33
N LEU A 57 5.34 13.61 -1.58
CA LEU A 57 4.01 14.07 -1.16
C LEU A 57 2.91 13.34 -1.95
N ILE A 58 1.94 12.79 -1.24
CA ILE A 58 0.68 12.28 -1.78
C ILE A 58 -0.46 13.19 -1.30
N THR A 59 -1.18 13.78 -2.24
CA THR A 59 -2.37 14.58 -1.92
C THR A 59 -3.58 13.67 -1.88
N CYS A 60 -4.17 13.49 -0.69
CA CYS A 60 -5.41 12.75 -0.53
C CYS A 60 -6.61 13.67 -0.78
N ASN A 61 -7.37 13.43 -1.84
CA ASN A 61 -8.52 14.24 -2.20
C ASN A 61 -9.82 13.59 -1.68
N HIS A 62 -10.43 14.23 -0.69
CA HIS A 62 -11.66 13.80 -0.01
C HIS A 62 -12.94 14.25 -0.73
N THR A 63 -12.86 14.92 -1.88
CA THR A 63 -14.06 15.22 -2.70
C THR A 63 -14.58 14.00 -3.46
N PHE A 64 -13.80 12.90 -3.47
CA PHE A 64 -14.20 11.60 -4.02
C PHE A 64 -14.63 10.66 -2.89
N GLU A 65 -15.57 9.76 -3.19
CA GLU A 65 -16.03 8.69 -2.30
C GLU A 65 -15.77 7.34 -2.97
N PRO A 66 -14.79 6.52 -2.53
CA PRO A 66 -13.79 6.80 -1.48
C PRO A 66 -12.75 7.85 -1.89
N PRO A 67 -12.04 8.45 -0.91
CA PRO A 67 -10.97 9.43 -1.17
C PRO A 67 -9.91 8.89 -2.12
N ARG A 68 -9.37 9.76 -3.00
CA ARG A 68 -8.38 9.38 -4.03
C ARG A 68 -7.01 10.01 -3.77
N PRO A 69 -5.93 9.22 -3.81
CA PRO A 69 -4.58 9.73 -3.69
C PRO A 69 -4.04 10.21 -5.05
N PHE A 70 -3.40 11.37 -5.04
CA PHE A 70 -2.74 11.97 -6.20
C PHE A 70 -1.27 12.20 -5.92
N LEU A 71 -0.43 11.96 -6.92
CA LEU A 71 1.00 12.19 -6.81
C LEU A 71 1.29 13.70 -6.74
N ARG A 72 1.79 14.16 -5.62
CA ARG A 72 2.04 15.59 -5.35
C ARG A 72 0.76 16.44 -5.58
N ARG A 73 0.90 17.60 -6.20
CA ARG A 73 -0.21 18.48 -6.60
C ARG A 73 -0.54 18.31 -8.10
N SER A 74 -0.58 17.07 -8.57
CA SER A 74 -0.89 16.74 -9.96
C SER A 74 -2.26 16.05 -10.08
N ASN A 75 -2.66 15.73 -11.30
CA ASN A 75 -3.84 14.92 -11.60
C ASN A 75 -3.50 13.43 -11.81
N ILE A 76 -2.29 13.01 -11.45
CA ILE A 76 -1.85 11.60 -11.57
C ILE A 76 -2.34 10.84 -10.35
N ILE A 77 -3.29 9.94 -10.55
CA ILE A 77 -3.85 9.10 -9.48
C ILE A 77 -2.85 8.01 -9.13
N VAL A 78 -2.56 7.86 -7.83
CA VAL A 78 -1.74 6.77 -7.29
C VAL A 78 -2.64 5.55 -7.05
N ARG A 79 -2.21 4.38 -7.51
CA ARG A 79 -2.91 3.10 -7.34
C ARG A 79 -2.30 2.24 -6.24
N ASP A 80 -0.95 2.27 -6.14
CA ASP A 80 -0.22 1.48 -5.16
C ASP A 80 1.19 2.03 -4.96
N ILE A 81 1.77 1.80 -3.77
CA ILE A 81 3.13 2.18 -3.39
C ILE A 81 3.82 0.99 -2.74
N SER A 82 4.83 0.44 -3.41
CA SER A 82 5.67 -0.62 -2.85
C SER A 82 6.97 -0.07 -2.29
N LEU A 83 7.42 -0.61 -1.15
CA LEU A 83 8.73 -0.30 -0.58
C LEU A 83 9.89 -0.88 -1.42
N ASP A 84 9.61 -1.79 -2.35
CA ASP A 84 10.59 -2.33 -3.30
C ASP A 84 10.97 -1.33 -4.41
N GLY A 85 10.39 -0.13 -4.37
CA GLY A 85 10.71 0.96 -5.29
C GLY A 85 9.76 1.12 -6.47
N GLU A 86 8.58 0.49 -6.44
CA GLU A 86 7.54 0.66 -7.45
C GLU A 86 6.45 1.62 -6.96
N LEU A 87 6.01 2.50 -7.84
CA LEU A 87 4.87 3.40 -7.65
C LEU A 87 3.91 3.22 -8.82
N ARG A 88 2.78 2.54 -8.59
CA ARG A 88 1.74 2.37 -9.61
C ARG A 88 0.84 3.59 -9.66
N VAL A 89 0.68 4.14 -10.87
CA VAL A 89 -0.14 5.33 -11.13
C VAL A 89 -1.07 5.10 -12.31
N SER A 90 -2.05 6.00 -12.47
CA SER A 90 -2.86 6.07 -13.70
C SER A 90 -2.33 7.17 -14.60
N THR A 91 -2.06 6.84 -15.86
CA THR A 91 -1.71 7.81 -16.88
C THR A 91 -2.73 7.82 -18.02
N PHE A 92 -2.72 8.88 -18.79
CA PHE A 92 -3.69 9.08 -19.85
C PHE A 92 -3.44 8.20 -21.08
N ILE A 93 -4.51 7.99 -21.87
CA ILE A 93 -4.48 7.51 -23.24
C ILE A 93 -4.59 8.71 -24.17
N ALA A 94 -3.61 8.90 -25.05
CA ALA A 94 -3.73 9.85 -26.15
C ALA A 94 -4.58 9.22 -27.26
N ARG A 95 -5.50 10.01 -27.84
CA ARG A 95 -6.36 9.54 -28.94
C ARG A 95 -6.58 10.61 -30.00
N ASP A 96 -6.79 10.16 -31.22
CA ASP A 96 -7.16 10.97 -32.38
C ASP A 96 -8.19 10.18 -33.21
N CYS A 97 -9.42 10.68 -33.29
CA CYS A 97 -10.54 9.98 -33.94
C CYS A 97 -11.00 10.76 -35.17
N TYR A 98 -11.37 10.05 -36.22
CA TYR A 98 -11.72 10.57 -37.52
C TYR A 98 -13.18 10.32 -37.88
N ASN A 99 -13.76 11.16 -38.72
CA ASN A 99 -15.09 10.99 -39.31
C ASN A 99 -15.00 10.50 -40.76
N LYS A 100 -16.16 10.28 -41.39
CA LYS A 100 -16.24 9.79 -42.82
C LYS A 100 -15.58 10.72 -43.84
N SER A 101 -15.38 12.01 -43.49
CA SER A 101 -14.67 12.95 -44.38
C SER A 101 -13.15 12.96 -44.14
N GLY A 102 -12.61 12.07 -43.30
CA GLY A 102 -11.20 12.04 -42.94
C GLY A 102 -10.77 13.20 -42.05
N THR A 103 -11.75 13.88 -41.41
CA THR A 103 -11.45 14.99 -40.50
C THR A 103 -11.29 14.46 -39.07
N SER A 104 -10.24 14.88 -38.37
CA SER A 104 -10.07 14.62 -36.94
C SER A 104 -11.16 15.35 -36.15
N VAL A 105 -12.03 14.60 -35.47
CA VAL A 105 -13.17 15.13 -34.71
C VAL A 105 -12.93 15.10 -33.20
N ILE A 106 -12.09 14.19 -32.72
CA ILE A 106 -11.70 14.09 -31.31
C ILE A 106 -10.20 13.92 -31.23
N ARG A 107 -9.50 14.95 -30.74
CA ARG A 107 -8.06 14.88 -30.44
C ARG A 107 -7.83 15.17 -28.97
N LYS A 108 -7.61 14.14 -28.18
CA LYS A 108 -7.31 14.26 -26.73
C LYS A 108 -5.90 13.81 -26.43
N ARG A 109 -5.16 14.62 -25.65
CA ARG A 109 -3.82 14.31 -25.12
C ARG A 109 -2.72 14.10 -26.18
N SER A 110 -3.02 14.15 -27.50
CA SER A 110 -1.97 14.17 -28.53
C SER A 110 -1.13 15.43 -28.37
N GLY A 111 0.19 15.29 -28.31
CA GLY A 111 1.13 16.38 -28.01
C GLY A 111 1.26 16.74 -26.52
N SER A 112 0.46 16.14 -25.63
CA SER A 112 0.57 16.40 -24.20
C SER A 112 1.89 15.85 -23.64
N VAL A 113 2.52 16.66 -22.76
CA VAL A 113 3.74 16.27 -22.05
C VAL A 113 3.38 15.69 -20.69
N LEU A 114 3.91 14.51 -20.38
CA LEU A 114 3.89 13.95 -19.03
C LEU A 114 5.24 14.24 -18.36
N ASN A 115 5.22 14.94 -17.24
CA ASN A 115 6.41 15.23 -16.43
C ASN A 115 6.29 14.53 -15.08
N LEU A 116 7.04 13.44 -14.92
CA LEU A 116 7.08 12.62 -13.70
C LEU A 116 8.19 13.05 -12.74
N SER A 117 9.01 14.03 -13.12
CA SER A 117 10.09 14.59 -12.31
C SER A 117 11.13 13.54 -11.89
N LYS A 118 11.15 13.14 -10.61
CA LYS A 118 12.11 12.18 -10.03
C LYS A 118 11.72 10.70 -10.22
N PHE A 119 10.53 10.43 -10.75
CA PHE A 119 10.00 9.07 -10.85
C PHE A 119 9.99 8.61 -12.31
N PRO A 120 11.10 8.02 -12.81
CA PRO A 120 11.13 7.53 -14.19
C PRO A 120 10.13 6.38 -14.37
N ILE A 121 9.66 6.22 -15.61
CA ILE A 121 8.85 5.07 -16.00
C ILE A 121 9.69 3.81 -15.87
N SER A 122 9.18 2.79 -15.22
CA SER A 122 9.85 1.48 -15.16
C SER A 122 9.96 0.89 -16.56
N TYR A 123 11.18 0.84 -17.10
CA TYR A 123 11.44 0.33 -18.46
C TYR A 123 11.31 -1.19 -18.55
N THR A 124 11.33 -1.87 -17.40
CA THR A 124 11.17 -3.33 -17.30
C THR A 124 9.73 -3.78 -17.10
N LYS A 125 8.84 -2.87 -16.66
CA LYS A 125 7.46 -3.22 -16.31
C LYS A 125 6.44 -2.68 -17.30
N ASN A 126 6.80 -1.68 -18.10
CA ASN A 126 5.87 -1.05 -19.02
C ASN A 126 6.30 -1.21 -20.47
N LYS A 127 5.31 -1.11 -21.34
CA LYS A 127 5.47 -0.98 -22.78
C LYS A 127 4.81 0.29 -23.28
N PHE A 128 5.41 0.89 -24.29
CA PHE A 128 4.73 1.87 -25.09
C PHE A 128 3.86 1.17 -26.12
N THR A 129 2.59 1.53 -26.23
CA THR A 129 1.58 0.87 -27.05
C THR A 129 0.94 1.87 -28.00
N ALA A 130 0.86 1.49 -29.27
CA ALA A 130 0.11 2.16 -30.33
C ALA A 130 -0.99 1.22 -30.82
N LEU A 131 -2.23 1.72 -30.91
CA LEU A 131 -3.39 0.98 -31.41
C LEU A 131 -4.03 1.70 -32.57
N GLY A 132 -4.38 0.92 -33.58
CA GLY A 132 -5.08 1.36 -34.79
C GLY A 132 -4.62 0.61 -36.02
N CYS A 133 -5.40 0.68 -37.07
CA CYS A 133 -5.12 0.04 -38.36
C CYS A 133 -4.56 1.01 -39.43
N ASP A 134 -4.52 2.30 -39.10
CA ASP A 134 -3.91 3.36 -39.93
C ASP A 134 -3.26 4.36 -38.95
N THR A 135 -2.32 3.88 -38.16
CA THR A 135 -1.82 4.63 -36.98
C THR A 135 -0.31 4.62 -36.94
N TYR A 136 0.28 5.80 -36.71
CA TYR A 136 1.62 5.92 -36.19
C TYR A 136 1.61 6.74 -34.91
N VAL A 137 2.44 6.34 -33.94
CA VAL A 137 2.58 7.06 -32.67
C VAL A 137 4.05 7.31 -32.41
N ILE A 138 4.37 8.57 -32.07
CA ILE A 138 5.73 9.01 -31.78
C ILE A 138 5.79 9.43 -30.31
N ILE A 139 6.77 8.91 -29.60
CA ILE A 139 7.19 9.37 -28.29
C ILE A 139 8.47 10.20 -28.44
N LYS A 140 8.45 11.39 -27.85
CA LYS A 140 9.64 12.24 -27.69
C LYS A 140 9.85 12.53 -26.21
N GLY A 141 11.08 12.41 -25.73
CA GLY A 141 11.37 12.64 -24.32
C GLY A 141 12.85 12.83 -24.05
N ARG A 142 13.18 12.80 -22.74
CA ARG A 142 14.56 12.84 -22.25
C ARG A 142 14.82 11.63 -21.37
N ALA A 143 15.93 10.95 -21.65
CA ALA A 143 16.46 9.85 -20.88
C ALA A 143 17.93 10.14 -20.57
N GLN A 144 18.33 10.07 -19.31
CA GLN A 144 19.73 10.32 -18.87
C GLN A 144 20.33 11.63 -19.41
N GLY A 145 19.51 12.67 -19.51
CA GLY A 145 19.95 13.99 -20.00
C GLY A 145 19.95 14.17 -21.53
N GLN A 146 19.77 13.10 -22.31
CA GLN A 146 19.71 13.10 -23.77
C GLN A 146 18.29 13.09 -24.29
N ASN A 147 18.04 13.76 -25.40
CA ASN A 147 16.76 13.67 -26.12
C ASN A 147 16.69 12.34 -26.85
N TYR A 148 15.52 11.71 -26.81
CA TYR A 148 15.23 10.52 -27.60
C TYR A 148 13.92 10.69 -28.34
N THR A 149 13.80 9.99 -29.45
CA THR A 149 12.55 9.82 -30.21
C THR A 149 12.43 8.36 -30.58
N THR A 150 11.29 7.78 -30.24
CA THR A 150 10.92 6.43 -30.65
C THR A 150 9.45 6.43 -31.06
N GLY A 151 8.97 5.33 -31.62
CA GLY A 151 7.59 5.26 -32.05
C GLY A 151 7.20 3.86 -32.45
N CYS A 152 5.96 3.75 -32.86
CA CYS A 152 5.33 2.50 -33.26
C CYS A 152 4.36 2.78 -34.40
N ILE A 153 4.36 1.89 -35.38
CA ILE A 153 3.42 1.92 -36.51
C ILE A 153 2.54 0.68 -36.43
N SER A 154 1.25 0.89 -36.62
CA SER A 154 0.27 -0.19 -36.62
C SER A 154 -0.68 -0.01 -37.83
N LEU A 155 -0.66 -0.97 -38.72
CA LEU A 155 -1.42 -0.98 -39.95
C LEU A 155 -2.20 -2.29 -40.08
N CYS A 156 -3.39 -2.23 -40.69
CA CYS A 156 -4.16 -3.38 -41.10
C CYS A 156 -5.26 -2.96 -42.10
N ASP A 157 -5.55 -3.81 -43.04
CA ASP A 157 -6.55 -3.52 -44.08
C ASP A 157 -7.95 -4.02 -43.70
N SER A 158 -8.02 -5.00 -42.78
CA SER A 158 -9.28 -5.57 -42.31
C SER A 158 -9.15 -6.04 -40.83
N ILE A 159 -10.29 -6.18 -40.16
CA ILE A 159 -10.35 -6.67 -38.79
C ILE A 159 -9.94 -8.16 -38.68
N GLU A 160 -10.14 -8.94 -39.73
CA GLU A 160 -9.80 -10.36 -39.78
C GLU A 160 -8.29 -10.60 -39.80
N SER A 161 -7.49 -9.61 -40.19
CA SER A 161 -6.02 -9.66 -40.11
C SER A 161 -5.47 -9.44 -38.71
N VAL A 162 -6.30 -8.98 -37.75
CA VAL A 162 -5.91 -8.62 -36.42
C VAL A 162 -6.01 -9.81 -35.49
N ASN A 163 -4.89 -10.16 -34.83
CA ASN A 163 -4.83 -11.31 -33.93
C ASN A 163 -4.96 -10.87 -32.46
N ASP A 164 -5.82 -11.55 -31.71
CA ASP A 164 -5.99 -11.35 -30.27
C ASP A 164 -4.67 -11.57 -29.51
N GLY A 165 -4.34 -10.68 -28.61
CA GLY A 165 -3.13 -10.72 -27.79
C GLY A 165 -1.83 -10.41 -28.53
N SER A 166 -1.85 -10.08 -29.84
CA SER A 166 -0.66 -9.77 -30.62
C SER A 166 -0.47 -8.26 -30.78
N CYS A 167 0.72 -7.75 -30.49
CA CYS A 167 1.11 -6.35 -30.74
C CYS A 167 2.36 -6.27 -31.62
N SER A 168 2.29 -6.87 -32.80
CA SER A 168 3.38 -7.00 -33.77
C SER A 168 3.39 -5.95 -34.88
N GLY A 169 2.46 -4.96 -34.84
CA GLY A 169 2.29 -3.92 -35.85
C GLY A 169 1.03 -4.07 -36.70
N ILE A 170 0.20 -5.08 -36.43
CA ILE A 170 -1.09 -5.29 -37.10
C ILE A 170 -2.21 -5.04 -36.08
N GLY A 171 -2.85 -3.87 -36.12
CA GLY A 171 -3.88 -3.42 -35.20
C GLY A 171 -3.31 -2.94 -33.84
N CYS A 172 -2.21 -3.51 -33.38
CA CYS A 172 -1.48 -3.15 -32.17
C CYS A 172 0.03 -3.25 -32.42
N CYS A 173 0.77 -2.26 -31.90
CA CYS A 173 2.23 -2.25 -31.88
C CYS A 173 2.72 -1.90 -30.49
N GLN A 174 3.69 -2.67 -29.97
CA GLN A 174 4.35 -2.36 -28.69
C GLN A 174 5.86 -2.24 -28.86
N THR A 175 6.45 -1.28 -28.13
CA THR A 175 7.90 -1.11 -28.04
C THR A 175 8.37 -0.85 -26.61
N SER A 176 9.64 -1.15 -26.36
CA SER A 176 10.27 -0.92 -25.08
C SER A 176 10.51 0.57 -24.82
N ILE A 177 10.56 0.95 -23.56
CA ILE A 177 10.85 2.31 -23.10
C ILE A 177 12.33 2.37 -22.71
N PRO A 178 13.07 3.41 -23.08
CA PRO A 178 14.45 3.58 -22.64
C PRO A 178 14.55 3.79 -21.12
N GLU A 179 15.69 3.41 -20.55
CA GLU A 179 16.02 3.67 -19.14
C GLU A 179 16.07 5.16 -18.83
N GLY A 180 15.59 5.56 -17.63
CA GLY A 180 15.69 6.92 -17.12
C GLY A 180 14.65 7.91 -17.69
N VAL A 181 13.62 7.43 -18.37
CA VAL A 181 12.57 8.28 -18.94
C VAL A 181 11.64 8.77 -17.84
N ALA A 182 11.72 10.07 -17.52
CA ALA A 182 10.81 10.73 -16.59
C ALA A 182 9.94 11.81 -17.24
N ASN A 183 10.27 12.21 -18.47
CA ASN A 183 9.52 13.21 -19.23
C ASN A 183 9.35 12.74 -20.67
N PHE A 184 8.12 12.75 -21.16
CA PHE A 184 7.84 12.41 -22.55
C PHE A 184 6.55 13.06 -23.04
N SER A 185 6.44 13.17 -24.37
CA SER A 185 5.22 13.54 -25.07
C SER A 185 4.82 12.45 -26.05
N VAL A 186 3.52 12.27 -26.24
CA VAL A 186 2.95 11.32 -27.19
C VAL A 186 2.29 12.10 -28.30
N SER A 187 2.70 11.86 -29.56
CA SER A 187 2.07 12.42 -30.76
C SER A 187 1.49 11.32 -31.61
N LEU A 188 0.24 11.49 -32.01
CA LEU A 188 -0.52 10.55 -32.84
C LEU A 188 -0.64 11.09 -34.28
N GLY A 189 -0.70 10.19 -35.24
CA GLY A 189 -1.05 10.50 -36.61
C GLY A 189 -1.60 9.28 -37.35
N SER A 190 -2.19 9.56 -38.50
CA SER A 190 -2.71 8.58 -39.46
C SER A 190 -2.06 8.83 -40.80
N PHE A 191 -1.93 7.80 -41.63
CA PHE A 191 -1.42 7.91 -42.99
C PHE A 191 -2.52 8.33 -43.98
N ASN A 192 -3.76 7.82 -43.78
CA ASN A 192 -4.88 7.98 -44.68
C ASN A 192 -6.15 8.48 -43.97
N ASN A 193 -6.01 9.14 -42.82
CA ASN A 193 -7.13 9.66 -42.03
C ASN A 193 -8.20 8.59 -41.73
N HIS A 194 -7.77 7.36 -41.54
CA HIS A 194 -8.62 6.16 -41.30
C HIS A 194 -9.65 5.85 -42.42
N SER A 195 -9.52 6.44 -43.61
CA SER A 195 -10.54 6.34 -44.66
C SER A 195 -10.93 4.90 -45.07
N ALA A 196 -9.95 3.97 -45.04
CA ALA A 196 -10.17 2.57 -45.41
C ALA A 196 -10.59 1.68 -44.21
N VAL A 197 -10.43 2.14 -42.97
CA VAL A 197 -10.61 1.32 -41.76
C VAL A 197 -11.66 1.89 -40.80
N LEU A 198 -12.32 2.97 -41.18
CA LEU A 198 -13.18 3.77 -40.31
C LEU A 198 -14.32 2.96 -39.67
N ASP A 199 -14.88 1.99 -40.35
CA ASP A 199 -16.03 1.22 -39.88
C ASP A 199 -15.70 0.35 -38.64
N PHE A 200 -14.45 -0.12 -38.54
CA PHE A 200 -14.00 -0.97 -37.44
C PHE A 200 -12.92 -0.32 -36.58
N ASN A 201 -12.22 0.71 -37.09
CA ASN A 201 -11.19 1.44 -36.34
C ASN A 201 -11.27 2.95 -36.64
N PRO A 202 -12.14 3.71 -35.96
CA PRO A 202 -12.27 5.15 -36.15
C PRO A 202 -11.18 5.99 -35.49
N CYS A 203 -10.38 5.42 -34.59
CA CYS A 203 -9.44 6.17 -33.75
C CYS A 203 -8.04 5.56 -33.74
N SER A 204 -7.05 6.43 -33.66
CA SER A 204 -5.68 6.11 -33.24
C SER A 204 -5.53 6.28 -31.71
N PHE A 205 -4.83 5.36 -31.05
CA PHE A 205 -4.51 5.47 -29.63
C PHE A 205 -3.01 5.29 -29.39
N GLY A 206 -2.49 6.02 -28.39
CA GLY A 206 -1.09 5.91 -27.96
C GLY A 206 -0.96 6.10 -26.45
N PHE A 207 -0.30 5.18 -25.76
CA PHE A 207 -0.15 5.22 -24.31
C PHE A 207 1.03 4.36 -23.81
N VAL A 208 1.45 4.63 -22.60
CA VAL A 208 2.33 3.75 -21.83
C VAL A 208 1.46 2.93 -20.89
N VAL A 209 1.71 1.65 -20.76
CA VAL A 209 0.93 0.76 -19.90
C VAL A 209 1.80 -0.32 -19.25
N GLU A 210 1.45 -0.73 -18.02
CA GLU A 210 2.04 -1.89 -17.35
C GLU A 210 1.77 -3.14 -18.19
N GLU A 211 2.83 -3.84 -18.64
CA GLU A 211 2.76 -4.94 -19.59
C GLU A 211 1.82 -6.08 -19.16
N LYS A 212 1.77 -6.36 -17.85
CA LYS A 212 0.93 -7.42 -17.28
C LYS A 212 -0.55 -7.05 -17.15
N GLU A 213 -0.85 -5.74 -17.17
CA GLU A 213 -2.19 -5.21 -16.96
C GLU A 213 -2.93 -4.89 -18.28
N TYR A 214 -2.26 -5.09 -19.41
CA TYR A 214 -2.88 -4.86 -20.72
C TYR A 214 -2.62 -6.02 -21.67
N LYS A 215 -3.70 -6.63 -22.13
CA LYS A 215 -3.69 -7.60 -23.21
C LYS A 215 -4.58 -7.06 -24.32
N PHE A 216 -4.00 -6.85 -25.49
CA PHE A 216 -4.71 -6.35 -26.67
C PHE A 216 -5.83 -7.30 -27.09
N SER A 217 -6.98 -6.74 -27.49
CA SER A 217 -8.05 -7.44 -28.18
C SER A 217 -8.49 -6.64 -29.41
N PRO A 218 -8.88 -7.29 -30.52
CA PRO A 218 -9.41 -6.61 -31.71
C PRO A 218 -10.57 -5.65 -31.41
N SER A 219 -11.36 -5.93 -30.36
CA SER A 219 -12.43 -5.05 -29.88
C SER A 219 -11.93 -3.69 -29.35
N ASP A 220 -10.67 -3.59 -28.94
CA ASP A 220 -10.06 -2.36 -28.43
C ASP A 220 -9.94 -1.29 -29.51
N LEU A 221 -9.82 -1.70 -30.78
CA LEU A 221 -9.79 -0.79 -31.92
C LEU A 221 -11.01 0.13 -31.99
N LYS A 222 -12.15 -0.30 -31.40
CA LYS A 222 -13.39 0.45 -31.35
C LYS A 222 -13.76 0.90 -29.92
N ASN A 223 -13.51 0.07 -28.91
CA ASN A 223 -14.05 0.24 -27.56
C ASN A 223 -13.15 1.03 -26.60
N LEU A 224 -11.88 1.24 -26.96
CA LEU A 224 -10.93 1.97 -26.07
C LEU A 224 -11.29 3.45 -25.91
N GLU A 225 -12.24 3.96 -26.69
CA GLU A 225 -12.73 5.34 -26.62
C GLU A 225 -13.21 5.74 -25.23
N ASN A 226 -13.77 4.80 -24.46
CA ASN A 226 -14.33 5.03 -23.14
C ASN A 226 -13.30 4.90 -22.01
N ILE A 227 -12.07 4.47 -22.31
CA ILE A 227 -11.01 4.32 -21.32
C ILE A 227 -10.16 5.58 -21.30
N GLU A 228 -10.13 6.30 -20.17
CA GLU A 228 -9.38 7.55 -20.07
C GLU A 228 -7.96 7.39 -19.53
N SER A 229 -7.71 6.33 -18.78
CA SER A 229 -6.41 6.09 -18.14
C SER A 229 -6.08 4.62 -17.99
N VAL A 230 -4.77 4.33 -18.02
CA VAL A 230 -4.20 2.99 -17.86
C VAL A 230 -3.18 2.95 -16.72
N PRO A 231 -2.94 1.78 -16.10
CA PRO A 231 -1.91 1.63 -15.08
C PRO A 231 -0.51 1.71 -15.67
N VAL A 232 0.37 2.41 -14.96
CA VAL A 232 1.80 2.55 -15.27
C VAL A 232 2.59 2.38 -14.00
N VAL A 233 3.70 1.65 -14.06
CA VAL A 233 4.66 1.52 -12.97
C VAL A 233 5.76 2.55 -13.14
N LEU A 234 5.97 3.36 -12.11
CA LEU A 234 7.11 4.27 -11.99
C LEU A 234 8.11 3.67 -11.01
N ASP A 235 9.39 3.89 -11.26
CA ASP A 235 10.45 3.56 -10.30
C ASP A 235 10.72 4.77 -9.42
N TRP A 236 10.86 4.59 -8.11
CA TRP A 236 11.23 5.65 -7.21
C TRP A 236 12.51 5.33 -6.45
N ALA A 237 13.29 6.36 -6.14
CA ALA A 237 14.51 6.27 -5.36
C ALA A 237 14.67 7.52 -4.49
N VAL A 238 15.47 7.41 -3.44
CA VAL A 238 15.78 8.51 -2.54
C VAL A 238 17.04 9.23 -3.01
N GLY A 239 17.03 10.55 -2.96
CA GLY A 239 18.17 11.38 -3.28
C GLY A 239 18.59 11.32 -4.75
N ASN A 240 19.83 11.72 -5.01
CA ASN A 240 20.47 11.66 -6.33
C ASN A 240 21.88 11.05 -6.23
N GLU A 241 22.28 10.64 -5.02
CA GLU A 241 23.62 10.12 -4.70
C GLU A 241 23.64 8.61 -4.71
N THR A 242 24.84 8.03 -4.82
CA THR A 242 25.01 6.58 -4.61
C THR A 242 24.89 6.22 -3.12
N CYS A 243 24.71 4.94 -2.82
CA CYS A 243 24.69 4.44 -1.44
C CYS A 243 25.95 4.84 -0.64
N GLU A 244 27.14 4.75 -1.26
CA GLU A 244 28.41 5.01 -0.62
C GLU A 244 28.56 6.48 -0.26
N VAL A 245 28.11 7.38 -1.12
CA VAL A 245 28.12 8.83 -0.87
C VAL A 245 27.09 9.18 0.20
N ALA A 246 25.86 8.69 0.06
CA ALA A 246 24.78 8.98 0.99
C ALA A 246 25.08 8.52 2.43
N LYS A 247 25.70 7.35 2.62
CA LYS A 247 26.12 6.82 3.94
C LYS A 247 27.08 7.73 4.70
N ARG A 248 27.88 8.58 4.00
CA ARG A 248 28.81 9.51 4.67
C ARG A 248 28.09 10.57 5.50
N ASN A 249 26.83 10.87 5.16
CA ASN A 249 26.01 11.81 5.90
C ASN A 249 24.86 11.06 6.61
N SER A 250 25.10 10.60 7.82
CA SER A 250 24.14 9.83 8.61
C SER A 250 22.82 10.57 8.89
N LYS A 251 22.84 11.93 8.90
CA LYS A 251 21.63 12.74 9.15
C LYS A 251 20.66 12.67 7.97
N SER A 252 21.15 12.76 6.73
CA SER A 252 20.34 12.72 5.51
C SER A 252 20.16 11.32 4.93
N PHE A 253 20.95 10.34 5.38
CA PHE A 253 20.84 8.95 4.93
C PHE A 253 19.47 8.36 5.27
N ALA A 254 18.74 7.86 4.27
CA ALA A 254 17.35 7.48 4.44
C ALA A 254 17.13 6.06 4.99
N CYS A 255 18.11 5.15 4.90
CA CYS A 255 18.00 3.81 5.49
C CYS A 255 18.21 3.91 7.00
N LYS A 256 17.12 4.15 7.73
CA LYS A 256 17.14 4.43 9.17
C LYS A 256 17.09 3.19 10.05
N ALA A 257 16.55 2.08 9.54
CA ALA A 257 16.48 0.84 10.31
C ALA A 257 17.88 0.25 10.50
N GLU A 258 18.17 -0.23 11.69
CA GLU A 258 19.45 -0.85 12.04
C GLU A 258 19.75 -2.06 11.15
N ASN A 259 18.73 -2.90 10.89
CA ASN A 259 18.85 -4.09 10.05
C ASN A 259 18.36 -3.78 8.61
N SER A 260 18.89 -2.72 8.01
CA SER A 260 18.61 -2.35 6.63
C SER A 260 19.87 -2.27 5.78
N THR A 261 19.71 -2.56 4.50
CA THR A 261 20.74 -2.44 3.49
C THR A 261 20.35 -1.39 2.46
N CYS A 262 21.35 -0.69 1.92
CA CYS A 262 21.21 0.27 0.85
C CYS A 262 21.67 -0.34 -0.47
N TYR A 263 20.94 -0.08 -1.56
CA TYR A 263 21.31 -0.49 -2.92
C TYR A 263 20.99 0.63 -3.93
N ALA A 264 21.72 0.65 -5.04
CA ALA A 264 21.55 1.66 -6.09
C ALA A 264 20.19 1.49 -6.81
N SER A 265 19.64 2.59 -7.30
CA SER A 265 18.52 2.54 -8.24
C SER A 265 19.00 2.02 -9.60
N ASN A 266 18.20 1.16 -10.23
CA ASN A 266 18.50 0.61 -11.58
C ASN A 266 17.95 1.50 -12.69
N ASN A 267 17.16 2.53 -12.35
CA ASN A 267 16.47 3.37 -13.32
C ASN A 267 16.58 4.84 -12.88
N GLY A 268 17.73 5.43 -13.14
CA GLY A 268 18.04 6.80 -12.76
C GLY A 268 18.82 6.92 -11.44
N PRO A 269 19.13 8.17 -11.02
CA PRO A 269 19.98 8.45 -9.86
C PRO A 269 19.26 8.14 -8.54
N GLY A 270 20.05 7.97 -7.46
CA GLY A 270 19.56 7.74 -6.12
C GLY A 270 19.71 6.30 -5.66
N TYR A 271 19.19 6.02 -4.47
CA TYR A 271 19.30 4.73 -3.83
C TYR A 271 17.98 4.31 -3.18
N ARG A 272 17.89 3.03 -2.81
CA ARG A 272 16.78 2.43 -2.07
C ARG A 272 17.30 1.70 -0.85
N CYS A 273 16.40 1.47 0.10
CA CYS A 273 16.68 0.69 1.28
C CYS A 273 15.84 -0.59 1.29
N ASN A 274 16.39 -1.67 1.79
CA ASN A 274 15.67 -2.91 2.04
C ASN A 274 16.00 -3.44 3.43
N CYS A 275 15.11 -4.17 4.06
CA CYS A 275 15.46 -4.89 5.28
C CYS A 275 16.41 -6.04 4.94
N SER A 276 17.41 -6.27 5.79
CA SER A 276 18.37 -7.37 5.66
C SER A 276 17.66 -8.74 5.70
N SER A 277 18.29 -9.77 5.17
CA SER A 277 17.73 -11.14 5.20
C SER A 277 17.32 -11.54 6.62
N GLY A 278 16.12 -12.10 6.78
CA GLY A 278 15.54 -12.45 8.07
C GLY A 278 14.79 -11.30 8.77
N PHE A 279 14.72 -10.12 8.15
CA PHE A 279 13.96 -8.96 8.66
C PHE A 279 12.92 -8.49 7.64
N ARG A 280 11.81 -7.93 8.14
CA ARG A 280 10.72 -7.37 7.32
C ARG A 280 10.23 -6.06 7.90
N GLY A 281 9.62 -5.23 7.04
CA GLY A 281 9.00 -3.97 7.42
C GLY A 281 9.46 -2.79 6.59
N ASN A 282 9.56 -1.63 7.20
CA ASN A 282 9.92 -0.40 6.49
C ASN A 282 11.34 0.05 6.83
N PRO A 283 12.33 -0.11 5.92
CA PRO A 283 13.74 0.20 6.17
C PRO A 283 14.03 1.69 6.32
N TYR A 284 13.07 2.55 5.98
CA TYR A 284 13.17 4.00 6.10
C TYR A 284 12.80 4.52 7.50
N LEU A 285 12.27 3.68 8.39
CA LEU A 285 11.91 3.99 9.77
C LEU A 285 12.95 3.44 10.73
N LEU A 286 13.22 4.15 11.83
CA LEU A 286 14.29 3.81 12.80
C LEU A 286 14.21 2.35 13.31
N TYR A 287 13.02 1.87 13.63
CA TYR A 287 12.76 0.51 14.09
C TYR A 287 11.92 -0.28 13.08
N GLY A 288 12.05 0.05 11.80
CA GLY A 288 11.16 -0.44 10.77
C GLY A 288 11.46 -1.84 10.26
N CYS A 289 12.68 -2.36 10.46
CA CYS A 289 13.05 -3.74 10.07
C CYS A 289 13.02 -4.65 11.30
N VAL A 290 11.96 -5.47 11.42
CA VAL A 290 11.77 -6.43 12.53
C VAL A 290 12.11 -7.84 12.07
N GLY A 291 12.76 -8.61 12.96
CA GLY A 291 13.14 -10.00 12.67
C GLY A 291 11.93 -10.88 12.38
N THR A 292 12.06 -11.76 11.38
CA THR A 292 11.01 -12.70 10.98
C THR A 292 11.08 -14.02 11.74
N ASN A 293 11.98 -14.15 12.72
CA ASN A 293 12.14 -15.38 13.48
C ASN A 293 10.85 -15.69 14.28
N ILE A 294 10.04 -16.55 13.73
CA ILE A 294 8.81 -17.12 14.30
C ILE A 294 9.12 -17.95 15.57
N TYR A 295 10.37 -18.24 15.87
CA TYR A 295 10.78 -19.03 17.04
C TYR A 295 10.33 -18.45 18.39
N PHE A 296 10.06 -17.14 18.49
CA PHE A 296 9.54 -16.55 19.71
C PHE A 296 8.08 -16.89 20.01
N TYR A 297 7.26 -17.16 18.99
CA TYR A 297 5.84 -17.49 19.19
C TYR A 297 5.59 -18.96 19.52
N TYR A 298 6.55 -19.86 19.22
CA TYR A 298 6.43 -21.30 19.47
C TYR A 298 7.40 -21.81 20.54
N ASN A 299 8.03 -20.95 21.34
CA ASN A 299 8.79 -21.42 22.47
C ASN A 299 7.78 -21.90 23.54
N PRO A 300 7.72 -23.22 23.84
CA PRO A 300 6.77 -23.77 24.81
C PRO A 300 6.92 -23.13 26.20
N PHE A 301 8.07 -22.58 26.53
CA PHE A 301 8.32 -21.83 27.74
C PHE A 301 7.50 -20.53 27.81
N PHE A 302 7.41 -19.75 26.71
CA PHE A 302 6.62 -18.52 26.65
C PHE A 302 5.11 -18.81 26.63
N ILE A 303 4.68 -19.89 25.95
CA ILE A 303 3.29 -20.33 25.98
C ILE A 303 2.93 -20.78 27.42
N TRP A 304 3.81 -21.55 28.04
CA TRP A 304 3.64 -22.00 29.42
C TRP A 304 3.63 -20.83 30.41
N LEU A 305 4.53 -19.87 30.25
CA LEU A 305 4.58 -18.64 31.09
C LEU A 305 3.32 -17.81 30.96
N ASN A 306 2.79 -17.61 29.73
CA ASN A 306 1.51 -16.93 29.52
C ASN A 306 0.34 -17.70 30.13
N LEU A 307 0.31 -19.04 29.99
CA LEU A 307 -0.72 -19.89 30.58
C LEU A 307 -0.70 -19.82 32.11
N VAL A 308 0.49 -19.91 32.71
CA VAL A 308 0.69 -19.79 34.17
C VAL A 308 0.27 -18.39 34.65
N CYS A 309 0.60 -17.33 33.91
CA CYS A 309 0.19 -15.96 34.25
C CYS A 309 -1.34 -15.80 34.19
N CYS A 310 -2.00 -16.36 33.18
CA CYS A 310 -3.46 -16.35 33.08
C CYS A 310 -4.13 -17.14 34.21
N ILE A 311 -3.59 -18.32 34.57
CA ILE A 311 -4.09 -19.13 35.69
C ILE A 311 -3.90 -18.37 37.03
N PHE A 312 -2.75 -17.71 37.21
CA PHE A 312 -2.48 -16.93 38.43
C PHE A 312 -3.43 -15.73 38.56
N ILE A 313 -3.71 -15.03 37.47
CA ILE A 313 -4.67 -13.92 37.44
C ILE A 313 -6.08 -14.44 37.74
N TYR A 314 -6.48 -15.57 37.16
CA TYR A 314 -7.77 -16.21 37.44
C TYR A 314 -7.93 -16.58 38.91
N MET A 315 -6.91 -17.22 39.50
CA MET A 315 -6.89 -17.59 40.93
C MET A 315 -6.91 -16.36 41.84
N LEU A 316 -6.24 -15.26 41.49
CA LEU A 316 -6.28 -13.98 42.19
C LEU A 316 -7.69 -13.35 42.18
N ILE A 317 -8.36 -13.41 41.04
CA ILE A 317 -9.74 -12.89 40.90
C ILE A 317 -10.70 -13.72 41.74
N GLU A 318 -10.62 -15.06 41.74
CA GLU A 318 -11.43 -15.92 42.61
C GLU A 318 -11.17 -15.64 44.09
N TYR A 319 -9.90 -15.44 44.50
CA TYR A 319 -9.56 -15.15 45.86
C TYR A 319 -10.10 -13.78 46.34
N LEU A 320 -10.08 -12.77 45.47
CA LEU A 320 -10.68 -11.46 45.71
C LEU A 320 -12.20 -11.51 45.78
N VAL A 321 -12.86 -12.30 44.90
CA VAL A 321 -14.31 -12.48 44.94
C VAL A 321 -14.74 -13.22 46.16
N MET A 322 -14.03 -14.30 46.56
CA MET A 322 -14.31 -15.04 47.81
C MET A 322 -14.05 -14.16 49.06
N GLY A 323 -12.97 -13.36 49.05
CA GLY A 323 -12.71 -12.39 50.12
C GLY A 323 -13.80 -11.33 50.26
N CYS A 324 -14.37 -10.89 49.16
CA CYS A 324 -15.49 -9.94 49.14
C CYS A 324 -16.79 -10.57 49.66
N ILE A 325 -17.06 -11.84 49.30
CA ILE A 325 -18.22 -12.57 49.80
C ILE A 325 -18.10 -12.85 51.29
N VAL A 326 -16.92 -13.28 51.78
CA VAL A 326 -16.67 -13.50 53.21
C VAL A 326 -16.77 -12.19 53.98
N PHE A 327 -16.26 -11.08 53.47
CA PHE A 327 -16.40 -9.77 54.08
C PHE A 327 -17.87 -9.31 54.15
N GLN A 328 -18.65 -9.52 53.09
CA GLN A 328 -20.10 -9.24 53.14
C GLN A 328 -20.84 -10.11 54.16
N MET A 329 -20.49 -11.41 54.27
CA MET A 329 -21.08 -12.31 55.25
C MET A 329 -20.72 -11.87 56.68
N LEU A 330 -19.46 -11.46 56.94
CA LEU A 330 -19.02 -10.97 58.26
C LEU A 330 -19.67 -9.63 58.61
N MET A 331 -19.88 -8.75 57.63
CA MET A 331 -20.60 -7.47 57.86
C MET A 331 -22.07 -7.72 58.12
N SER A 332 -22.71 -8.65 57.42
CA SER A 332 -24.11 -9.04 57.67
C SER A 332 -24.31 -9.69 59.06
N ALA A 333 -23.35 -10.49 59.51
CA ALA A 333 -23.38 -11.10 60.87
C ALA A 333 -23.16 -10.07 62.02
N LYS A 334 -22.55 -8.93 61.77
CA LYS A 334 -22.27 -7.89 62.78
C LYS A 334 -23.45 -6.94 63.05
N ILE A 335 -24.54 -7.01 62.28
CA ILE A 335 -25.72 -6.14 62.40
C ILE A 335 -26.87 -6.82 63.18
N GLN A 336 -26.66 -8.02 63.78
CA GLN A 336 -27.66 -8.63 64.65
C GLN A 336 -27.37 -8.29 66.10
N THR A 337 -28.02 -7.24 66.62
CA THR A 337 -28.25 -7.03 68.05
C THR A 337 -29.20 -8.13 68.59
N PRO A 338 -29.06 -8.58 69.87
CA PRO A 338 -29.86 -9.67 70.35
C PRO A 338 -31.28 -9.19 70.67
N ALA A 339 -32.25 -9.81 70.01
CA ALA A 339 -33.66 -9.71 70.38
C ALA A 339 -34.15 -11.09 70.88
N PRO A 340 -35.23 -11.14 71.70
CA PRO A 340 -35.47 -12.21 72.63
C PRO A 340 -36.07 -13.47 72.03
N LYS A 341 -35.92 -14.58 72.74
CA LYS A 341 -36.32 -15.96 72.49
C LYS A 341 -37.66 -16.14 71.80
N ASN A 342 -37.66 -17.06 70.88
CA ASN A 342 -38.79 -17.78 70.22
C ASN A 342 -39.08 -17.29 68.78
N ALA A 343 -38.35 -17.85 67.82
CA ALA A 343 -38.87 -18.06 66.47
C ALA A 343 -38.07 -19.20 65.76
N ILE A 344 -38.77 -20.21 65.36
CA ILE A 344 -38.28 -21.26 64.48
C ILE A 344 -38.06 -20.67 63.09
N ILE A 345 -36.82 -20.68 62.60
CA ILE A 345 -36.50 -20.21 61.23
C ILE A 345 -36.22 -21.45 60.38
N SER A 346 -37.13 -21.68 59.43
CA SER A 346 -36.96 -22.59 58.30
C SER A 346 -36.07 -21.93 57.23
N LEU A 347 -34.90 -22.49 56.99
CA LEU A 347 -34.00 -22.05 55.91
C LEU A 347 -34.44 -22.70 54.58
N GLY A 348 -35.12 -21.91 53.71
CA GLY A 348 -35.33 -22.25 52.31
C GLY A 348 -34.18 -21.74 51.45
N VAL A 349 -33.33 -22.62 50.99
CA VAL A 349 -32.29 -22.30 49.99
C VAL A 349 -32.87 -22.60 48.62
N SER A 350 -33.17 -21.54 47.86
CA SER A 350 -33.54 -21.67 46.45
C SER A 350 -32.30 -21.48 45.58
N ILE A 351 -31.80 -22.55 44.99
CA ILE A 351 -30.74 -22.50 43.98
C ILE A 351 -31.43 -22.40 42.62
N ALA A 352 -31.26 -21.23 41.95
CA ALA A 352 -31.65 -21.05 40.58
C ALA A 352 -30.57 -21.59 39.64
N ILE A 353 -30.81 -22.73 39.02
CA ILE A 353 -29.97 -23.30 37.97
C ILE A 353 -30.43 -22.67 36.63
N VAL A 354 -29.58 -21.88 36.02
CA VAL A 354 -29.80 -21.44 34.64
C VAL A 354 -29.26 -22.50 33.69
N GLN A 355 -30.16 -23.31 33.12
CA GLN A 355 -29.83 -24.18 32.00
C GLN A 355 -29.77 -23.37 30.69
N LYS A 356 -28.58 -23.33 30.05
CA LYS A 356 -28.44 -22.89 28.66
C LYS A 356 -28.76 -24.06 27.74
N GLY A 357 -29.89 -23.97 27.04
CA GLY A 357 -30.25 -24.91 25.98
C GLY A 357 -29.40 -24.73 24.73
N THR A 358 -28.75 -25.77 24.31
CA THR A 358 -28.18 -25.95 22.97
C THR A 358 -29.31 -26.33 22.01
N LYS A 359 -29.50 -25.48 20.98
CA LYS A 359 -30.30 -25.86 19.81
C LYS A 359 -29.36 -26.20 18.68
N ALA A 360 -29.35 -27.47 18.31
CA ALA A 360 -28.83 -27.93 17.03
C ALA A 360 -29.82 -27.59 15.92
N MET A 361 -29.32 -27.16 14.78
CA MET A 361 -30.07 -27.20 13.54
C MET A 361 -29.21 -27.81 12.45
N GLY A 362 -29.84 -28.71 11.73
CA GLY A 362 -29.39 -29.37 10.55
C GLY A 362 -29.23 -28.53 9.32
#